data_38d893a7cb9d10d39a2b246d96fe7fdc
#
_entry.id   38d893a7cb9d10d39a2b246d96fe7fdc
#
_cell.length_a   1.000
_cell.length_b   1.000
_cell.length_c   1.000
_cell.angle_alpha   90.00
_cell.angle_beta   90.00
_cell.angle_gamma   90.00
#
_symmetry.space_group_name_H-M   'P 1'
#
loop_
_entity.id
_entity.type
_entity.pdbx_description
1 polymer ?
#
loop_
_entity_poly.entity_id
_entity_poly.type
_entity_poly.pdbx_seq_one_letter_code
_entity_poly.pdbx_strand_id
1 'polypeptide(L)'
;MQRALWIGGPPGVGKSTVADRLARRHGLRLYSADTRTWIHRDRALAAGIEAAERWEALPPTERGNGSPDELLAMSLHVERGPMVVDDVRALPPTPLVVAEGSTMPASLVPVDRALWLLPTQELQRRRLEKRGLPLPARALYELLSATIAAEAAEARVPVLSVDGSLGIEETVDQVEHHFAWFLAAESGTATLKERRELLREANLDIVAQLRGFFARPWADGSAEQVERSFACECGDPACTARIESTVGVAAAGPVFGPGHER
;
A
#
# COMPACT_ATOMS: atom_id res chain seq x y z
N MET A 1 6.65 22.15 1.57
CA MET A 1 6.10 21.20 0.59
C MET A 1 6.65 19.84 0.92
N GLN A 2 5.82 18.84 0.86
CA GLN A 2 6.15 17.51 1.30
C GLN A 2 7.03 16.76 0.30
N ARG A 3 8.07 16.12 0.79
CA ARG A 3 8.99 15.30 0.01
C ARG A 3 8.49 13.85 -0.02
N ALA A 4 7.56 13.56 -0.93
CA ALA A 4 7.08 12.20 -1.16
C ALA A 4 6.93 11.95 -2.67
N LEU A 5 7.23 10.72 -3.08
CA LEU A 5 6.88 10.16 -4.38
C LEU A 5 5.59 9.34 -4.21
N TRP A 6 4.63 9.53 -5.08
CA TRP A 6 3.30 8.97 -4.95
C TRP A 6 3.04 7.92 -6.02
N ILE A 7 2.81 6.69 -5.62
CA ILE A 7 2.51 5.56 -6.52
C ILE A 7 1.09 5.10 -6.28
N GLY A 8 0.16 5.53 -7.15
CA GLY A 8 -1.24 5.13 -7.12
C GLY A 8 -1.53 3.93 -8.02
N GLY A 9 -2.75 3.41 -7.90
CA GLY A 9 -3.24 2.36 -8.79
C GLY A 9 -4.12 1.34 -8.08
N PRO A 10 -4.89 0.55 -8.83
CA PRO A 10 -5.83 -0.40 -8.27
C PRO A 10 -5.16 -1.60 -7.61
N PRO A 11 -5.91 -2.38 -6.80
CA PRO A 11 -5.43 -3.61 -6.22
C PRO A 11 -4.93 -4.60 -7.29
N GLY A 12 -3.78 -5.22 -7.03
CA GLY A 12 -3.24 -6.27 -7.90
C GLY A 12 -2.37 -5.78 -9.06
N VAL A 13 -2.22 -4.48 -9.28
CA VAL A 13 -1.35 -3.97 -10.36
C VAL A 13 0.15 -4.17 -10.10
N GLY A 14 0.56 -4.34 -8.83
CA GLY A 14 1.96 -4.54 -8.45
C GLY A 14 2.63 -3.34 -7.78
N LYS A 15 1.89 -2.26 -7.53
CA LYS A 15 2.41 -1.01 -6.92
C LYS A 15 3.19 -1.23 -5.63
N SER A 16 2.69 -2.07 -4.70
CA SER A 16 3.37 -2.32 -3.43
C SER A 16 4.73 -2.99 -3.61
N THR A 17 4.84 -3.91 -4.57
CA THR A 17 6.14 -4.53 -4.89
C THR A 17 7.09 -3.53 -5.53
N VAL A 18 6.60 -2.69 -6.43
CA VAL A 18 7.40 -1.63 -7.07
C VAL A 18 7.88 -0.61 -6.03
N ALA A 19 6.98 -0.16 -5.17
CA ALA A 19 7.31 0.81 -4.11
C ALA A 19 8.32 0.25 -3.10
N ASP A 20 8.16 -1.01 -2.67
CA ASP A 20 9.11 -1.71 -1.78
C ASP A 20 10.51 -1.80 -2.44
N ARG A 21 10.58 -2.19 -3.72
CA ARG A 21 11.85 -2.26 -4.46
C ARG A 21 12.52 -0.89 -4.59
N LEU A 22 11.75 0.13 -4.99
CA LEU A 22 12.25 1.50 -5.13
C LEU A 22 12.75 2.03 -3.77
N ALA A 23 11.96 1.87 -2.71
CA ALA A 23 12.34 2.29 -1.38
C ALA A 23 13.62 1.60 -0.90
N ARG A 24 13.74 0.31 -1.11
CA ARG A 24 14.90 -0.49 -0.75
C ARG A 24 16.15 -0.08 -1.53
N ARG A 25 16.06 0.04 -2.87
CA ARG A 25 17.20 0.44 -3.73
C ARG A 25 17.80 1.78 -3.29
N HIS A 26 16.95 2.74 -2.98
CA HIS A 26 17.36 4.11 -2.68
C HIS A 26 17.40 4.47 -1.19
N GLY A 27 17.08 3.53 -0.28
CA GLY A 27 17.05 3.79 1.16
C GLY A 27 15.98 4.82 1.55
N LEU A 28 14.80 4.73 0.94
CA LEU A 28 13.67 5.63 1.17
C LEU A 28 12.73 5.05 2.23
N ARG A 29 11.92 5.92 2.86
CA ARG A 29 10.84 5.47 3.73
C ARG A 29 9.66 4.99 2.89
N LEU A 30 9.16 3.80 3.17
CA LEU A 30 7.94 3.28 2.55
C LEU A 30 6.72 3.63 3.42
N TYR A 31 5.72 4.27 2.80
CA TYR A 31 4.39 4.42 3.38
C TYR A 31 3.38 3.64 2.52
N SER A 32 2.67 2.69 3.12
CA SER A 32 1.60 1.97 2.45
C SER A 32 0.25 2.35 3.03
N ALA A 33 -0.64 2.90 2.22
CA ALA A 33 -1.99 3.25 2.65
C ALA A 33 -2.80 2.01 3.08
N ASP A 34 -2.49 0.84 2.54
CA ASP A 34 -3.18 -0.39 2.86
C ASP A 34 -2.90 -0.83 4.31
N THR A 35 -1.72 -0.53 4.86
CA THR A 35 -1.39 -0.81 6.27
C THR A 35 -2.08 0.15 7.25
N ARG A 36 -2.71 1.21 6.77
CA ARG A 36 -3.43 2.22 7.58
C ARG A 36 -4.94 2.05 7.56
N THR A 37 -5.46 0.98 6.96
CA THR A 37 -6.91 0.81 6.76
C THR A 37 -7.70 0.91 8.05
N TRP A 38 -7.26 0.27 9.13
CA TRP A 38 -8.01 0.26 10.40
C TRP A 38 -7.86 1.58 11.17
N ILE A 39 -6.68 2.18 11.15
CA ILE A 39 -6.45 3.51 11.75
C ILE A 39 -7.32 4.57 11.03
N HIS A 40 -7.39 4.53 9.70
CA HIS A 40 -8.25 5.43 8.93
C HIS A 40 -9.73 5.17 9.21
N ARG A 41 -10.14 3.91 9.37
CA ARG A 41 -11.51 3.59 9.74
C ARG A 41 -11.86 4.11 11.13
N ASP A 42 -10.97 4.01 12.11
CA ASP A 42 -11.18 4.58 13.44
C ASP A 42 -11.31 6.10 13.39
N ARG A 43 -10.48 6.76 12.58
CA ARG A 43 -10.59 8.22 12.35
C ARG A 43 -11.91 8.59 11.68
N ALA A 44 -12.37 7.79 10.72
CA ALA A 44 -13.64 7.99 10.04
C ALA A 44 -14.82 7.83 11.00
N LEU A 45 -14.80 6.81 11.86
CA LEU A 45 -15.82 6.62 12.91
C LEU A 45 -15.83 7.77 13.91
N ALA A 46 -14.65 8.19 14.39
CA ALA A 46 -14.54 9.33 15.30
C ALA A 46 -15.03 10.66 14.69
N ALA A 47 -14.98 10.77 13.35
CA ALA A 47 -15.50 11.91 12.59
C ALA A 47 -16.98 11.77 12.21
N GLY A 48 -17.68 10.70 12.60
CA GLY A 48 -19.10 10.47 12.28
C GLY A 48 -19.34 10.22 10.77
N ILE A 49 -18.38 9.61 10.07
CA ILE A 49 -18.55 9.32 8.65
C ILE A 49 -19.51 8.13 8.49
N GLU A 50 -20.68 8.41 7.90
CA GLU A 50 -21.79 7.46 7.77
C GLU A 50 -21.37 6.13 7.12
N ALA A 51 -20.53 6.16 6.10
CA ALA A 51 -20.04 4.94 5.43
C ALA A 51 -19.25 4.03 6.37
N ALA A 52 -18.46 4.61 7.31
CA ALA A 52 -17.75 3.86 8.33
C ALA A 52 -18.71 3.25 9.36
N GLU A 53 -19.69 4.04 9.83
CA GLU A 53 -20.69 3.61 10.79
C GLU A 53 -21.57 2.49 10.22
N ARG A 54 -22.04 2.63 8.97
CA ARG A 54 -22.81 1.60 8.27
C ARG A 54 -22.04 0.28 8.19
N TRP A 55 -20.77 0.33 7.84
CA TRP A 55 -19.94 -0.88 7.73
C TRP A 55 -19.76 -1.57 9.10
N GLU A 56 -19.52 -0.81 10.17
CA GLU A 56 -19.38 -1.38 11.53
C GLU A 56 -20.70 -1.97 12.05
N ALA A 57 -21.84 -1.40 11.68
CA ALA A 57 -23.16 -1.88 12.05
C ALA A 57 -23.55 -3.19 11.35
N LEU A 58 -22.93 -3.54 10.22
CA LEU A 58 -23.23 -4.77 9.51
C LEU A 58 -22.72 -6.00 10.28
N PRO A 59 -23.50 -7.09 10.30
CA PRO A 59 -23.02 -8.38 10.76
C PRO A 59 -21.77 -8.79 9.95
N PRO A 60 -20.78 -9.47 10.56
CA PRO A 60 -19.57 -9.89 9.85
C PRO A 60 -19.84 -10.68 8.57
N THR A 61 -20.88 -11.49 8.54
CA THR A 61 -21.30 -12.31 7.41
C THR A 61 -21.88 -11.49 6.24
N GLU A 62 -22.25 -10.23 6.47
CA GLU A 62 -22.86 -9.35 5.47
C GLU A 62 -21.87 -8.32 4.92
N ARG A 63 -20.73 -8.10 5.58
CA ARG A 63 -19.75 -7.06 5.21
C ARG A 63 -19.11 -7.20 3.83
N GLY A 64 -19.19 -8.35 3.22
CA GLY A 64 -18.72 -8.58 1.84
C GLY A 64 -19.84 -8.74 0.82
N ASN A 65 -21.09 -8.63 1.28
CA ASN A 65 -22.29 -8.84 0.47
C ASN A 65 -22.92 -7.46 0.19
N GLY A 66 -22.96 -7.08 -1.06
CA GLY A 66 -23.55 -5.81 -1.48
C GLY A 66 -23.29 -5.58 -2.95
N SER A 67 -23.91 -4.56 -3.51
CA SER A 67 -23.56 -4.08 -4.84
C SER A 67 -22.11 -3.53 -4.83
N PRO A 68 -21.42 -3.53 -5.97
CA PRO A 68 -20.09 -2.95 -6.06
C PRO A 68 -20.02 -1.50 -5.57
N ASP A 69 -21.05 -0.69 -5.86
CA ASP A 69 -21.14 0.71 -5.43
C ASP A 69 -21.27 0.85 -3.91
N GLU A 70 -22.09 0.03 -3.27
CA GLU A 70 -22.20 0.01 -1.80
C GLU A 70 -20.88 -0.42 -1.13
N LEU A 71 -20.24 -1.46 -1.67
CA LEU A 71 -18.96 -1.93 -1.17
C LEU A 71 -17.86 -0.87 -1.37
N LEU A 72 -17.87 -0.17 -2.51
CA LEU A 72 -16.93 0.93 -2.77
C LEU A 72 -17.15 2.09 -1.80
N ALA A 73 -18.38 2.53 -1.59
CA ALA A 73 -18.71 3.56 -0.62
C ALA A 73 -18.23 3.18 0.79
N MET A 74 -18.51 1.96 1.24
CA MET A 74 -18.07 1.45 2.56
C MET A 74 -16.56 1.19 2.66
N SER A 75 -15.82 1.18 1.55
CA SER A 75 -14.35 1.06 1.56
C SER A 75 -13.63 2.32 2.03
N LEU A 76 -14.36 3.44 2.11
CA LEU A 76 -13.84 4.77 2.43
C LEU A 76 -12.77 5.24 1.42
N HIS A 77 -12.93 4.89 0.16
CA HIS A 77 -11.95 5.23 -0.88
C HIS A 77 -11.70 6.75 -0.94
N VAL A 78 -12.75 7.53 -0.95
CA VAL A 78 -12.69 8.99 -1.04
C VAL A 78 -12.21 9.60 0.29
N GLU A 79 -12.76 9.17 1.41
CA GLU A 79 -12.51 9.74 2.74
C GLU A 79 -11.08 9.47 3.21
N ARG A 80 -10.50 8.36 2.80
CA ARG A 80 -9.11 7.99 3.14
C ARG A 80 -8.08 8.82 2.40
N GLY A 81 -8.39 9.36 1.23
CA GLY A 81 -7.45 10.18 0.46
C GLY A 81 -6.82 11.32 1.26
N PRO A 82 -7.58 12.23 1.85
CA PRO A 82 -7.06 13.27 2.73
C PRO A 82 -6.27 12.73 3.93
N MET A 83 -6.74 11.61 4.54
CA MET A 83 -6.05 11.00 5.68
C MET A 83 -4.67 10.47 5.29
N VAL A 84 -4.52 9.90 4.09
CA VAL A 84 -3.22 9.47 3.54
C VAL A 84 -2.28 10.66 3.39
N VAL A 85 -2.76 11.78 2.87
CA VAL A 85 -1.95 13.02 2.73
C VAL A 85 -1.51 13.52 4.09
N ASP A 86 -2.39 13.52 5.09
CA ASP A 86 -2.07 13.97 6.44
C ASP A 86 -1.06 13.04 7.13
N ASP A 87 -1.20 11.72 6.98
CA ASP A 87 -0.25 10.75 7.51
C ASP A 87 1.14 10.97 6.92
N VAL A 88 1.21 11.06 5.58
CA VAL A 88 2.49 11.30 4.91
C VAL A 88 3.08 12.65 5.33
N ARG A 89 2.26 13.70 5.56
CA ARG A 89 2.71 15.01 6.10
C ARG A 89 3.27 14.94 7.52
N ALA A 90 2.79 14.04 8.31
CA ALA A 90 3.24 13.85 9.68
C ALA A 90 4.58 13.08 9.77
N LEU A 91 5.02 12.42 8.70
CA LEU A 91 6.30 11.70 8.67
C LEU A 91 7.48 12.66 8.73
N PRO A 92 8.64 12.22 9.26
CA PRO A 92 9.88 13.00 9.19
C PRO A 92 10.20 13.40 7.75
N PRO A 93 10.75 14.61 7.52
CA PRO A 93 11.01 15.13 6.17
C PRO A 93 12.15 14.39 5.45
N THR A 94 12.94 13.61 6.17
CA THR A 94 14.03 12.77 5.66
C THR A 94 13.99 11.39 6.30
N PRO A 95 14.34 10.34 5.57
CA PRO A 95 14.58 10.31 4.13
C PRO A 95 13.32 10.56 3.31
N LEU A 96 13.49 10.75 1.97
CA LEU A 96 12.38 10.85 1.01
C LEU A 96 11.40 9.67 1.20
N VAL A 97 10.11 9.96 1.12
CA VAL A 97 9.05 8.96 1.27
C VAL A 97 8.59 8.44 -0.09
N VAL A 98 8.42 7.13 -0.22
CA VAL A 98 7.60 6.51 -1.27
C VAL A 98 6.27 6.13 -0.66
N ALA A 99 5.21 6.81 -1.09
CA ALA A 99 3.83 6.55 -0.65
C ALA A 99 3.09 5.73 -1.70
N GLU A 100 2.50 4.59 -1.33
CA GLU A 100 1.76 3.75 -2.25
C GLU A 100 0.38 3.35 -1.72
N GLY A 101 -0.56 3.09 -2.61
CA GLY A 101 -1.86 2.57 -2.24
C GLY A 101 -2.95 2.73 -3.30
N SER A 102 -4.08 2.07 -3.06
CA SER A 102 -5.28 2.20 -3.91
C SER A 102 -6.17 3.39 -3.53
N THR A 103 -5.93 4.00 -2.37
CA THR A 103 -6.63 5.18 -1.87
C THR A 103 -5.77 6.45 -1.98
N MET A 104 -4.83 6.47 -2.91
CA MET A 104 -4.02 7.66 -3.20
C MET A 104 -4.89 8.72 -3.87
N PRO A 105 -4.98 9.94 -3.30
CA PRO A 105 -5.84 10.98 -3.82
C PRO A 105 -5.16 11.72 -4.97
N ALA A 106 -5.40 11.32 -6.22
CA ALA A 106 -4.77 11.89 -7.40
C ALA A 106 -4.86 13.44 -7.46
N SER A 107 -5.96 14.00 -7.00
CA SER A 107 -6.21 15.45 -6.99
C SER A 107 -5.49 16.23 -5.87
N LEU A 108 -4.96 15.56 -4.85
CA LEU A 108 -4.36 16.20 -3.67
C LEU A 108 -2.83 16.09 -3.63
N VAL A 109 -2.23 15.40 -4.59
CA VAL A 109 -0.79 15.15 -4.64
C VAL A 109 -0.13 15.98 -5.77
N PRO A 110 1.15 16.35 -5.64
CA PRO A 110 1.87 17.04 -6.72
C PRO A 110 2.01 16.12 -7.93
N VAL A 111 1.56 16.58 -9.09
CA VAL A 111 1.53 15.79 -10.35
C VAL A 111 2.94 15.37 -10.79
N ASP A 112 3.92 16.23 -10.60
CA ASP A 112 5.33 15.97 -10.94
C ASP A 112 5.99 14.89 -10.05
N ARG A 113 5.40 14.61 -8.87
CA ARG A 113 5.84 13.58 -7.92
C ARG A 113 4.93 12.35 -7.89
N ALA A 114 4.06 12.22 -8.87
CA ALA A 114 3.02 11.20 -8.91
C ALA A 114 3.16 10.29 -10.12
N LEU A 115 2.86 9.01 -9.95
CA LEU A 115 2.75 8.03 -11.02
C LEU A 115 1.69 6.99 -10.68
N TRP A 116 0.72 6.80 -11.56
CA TRP A 116 -0.28 5.76 -11.41
C TRP A 116 0.06 4.54 -12.25
N LEU A 117 0.07 3.37 -11.64
CA LEU A 117 0.18 2.10 -12.34
C LEU A 117 -1.23 1.61 -12.66
N LEU A 118 -1.60 1.54 -13.93
CA LEU A 118 -2.92 1.07 -14.34
C LEU A 118 -2.80 -0.22 -15.15
N PRO A 119 -3.45 -1.32 -14.73
CA PRO A 119 -3.42 -2.58 -15.47
C PRO A 119 -4.33 -2.50 -16.69
N THR A 120 -3.99 -3.26 -17.73
CA THR A 120 -4.99 -3.59 -18.75
C THR A 120 -6.11 -4.43 -18.15
N GLN A 121 -7.33 -4.33 -18.69
CA GLN A 121 -8.49 -5.09 -18.19
C GLN A 121 -8.21 -6.60 -18.16
N GLU A 122 -7.53 -7.12 -19.19
CA GLU A 122 -7.19 -8.53 -19.27
C GLU A 122 -6.21 -8.95 -18.15
N LEU A 123 -5.15 -8.17 -17.91
CA LEU A 123 -4.21 -8.45 -16.83
C LEU A 123 -4.89 -8.39 -15.47
N GLN A 124 -5.74 -7.38 -15.24
CA GLN A 124 -6.49 -7.25 -14.00
C GLN A 124 -7.36 -8.47 -13.76
N ARG A 125 -8.19 -8.86 -14.74
CA ARG A 125 -9.06 -10.04 -14.64
C ARG A 125 -8.27 -11.29 -14.29
N ARG A 126 -7.19 -11.61 -15.04
CA ARG A 126 -6.32 -12.76 -14.75
C ARG A 126 -5.76 -12.77 -13.33
N ARG A 127 -5.32 -11.60 -12.85
CA ARG A 127 -4.75 -11.47 -11.49
C ARG A 127 -5.79 -11.62 -10.39
N LEU A 128 -6.99 -11.08 -10.58
CA LEU A 128 -8.11 -11.24 -9.64
C LEU A 128 -8.62 -12.68 -9.60
N GLU A 129 -8.69 -13.36 -10.74
CA GLU A 129 -9.03 -14.78 -10.82
C GLU A 129 -8.01 -15.66 -10.09
N LYS A 130 -6.71 -15.42 -10.33
CA LYS A 130 -5.63 -16.16 -9.63
C LYS A 130 -5.68 -16.01 -8.11
N ARG A 131 -6.21 -14.89 -7.61
CA ARG A 131 -6.39 -14.66 -6.15
C ARG A 131 -7.57 -15.43 -5.56
N GLY A 132 -8.39 -16.09 -6.36
CA GLY A 132 -9.54 -16.86 -5.88
C GLY A 132 -10.63 -16.00 -5.22
N LEU A 133 -10.71 -14.70 -5.54
CA LEU A 133 -11.66 -13.79 -4.93
C LEU A 133 -13.09 -14.16 -5.30
N PRO A 134 -14.07 -14.05 -4.35
CA PRO A 134 -15.49 -14.22 -4.64
C PRO A 134 -15.99 -13.14 -5.62
N LEU A 135 -17.06 -13.43 -6.34
CA LEU A 135 -17.62 -12.54 -7.37
C LEU A 135 -17.88 -11.10 -6.89
N PRO A 136 -18.48 -10.85 -5.71
CA PRO A 136 -18.70 -9.48 -5.23
C PRO A 136 -17.38 -8.70 -5.07
N ALA A 137 -16.34 -9.34 -4.55
CA ALA A 137 -15.03 -8.71 -4.39
C ALA A 137 -14.35 -8.42 -5.74
N ARG A 138 -14.54 -9.28 -6.75
CA ARG A 138 -14.04 -9.02 -8.11
C ARG A 138 -14.72 -7.80 -8.72
N ALA A 139 -16.05 -7.74 -8.66
CA ALA A 139 -16.83 -6.62 -9.18
C ALA A 139 -16.47 -5.30 -8.49
N LEU A 140 -16.27 -5.31 -7.17
CA LEU A 140 -15.74 -4.17 -6.43
C LEU A 140 -14.38 -3.72 -6.97
N TYR A 141 -13.44 -4.65 -7.19
CA TYR A 141 -12.10 -4.29 -7.66
C TYR A 141 -12.07 -3.82 -9.11
N GLU A 142 -12.98 -4.31 -9.95
CA GLU A 142 -13.18 -3.78 -11.31
C GLU A 142 -13.71 -2.35 -11.28
N LEU A 143 -14.73 -2.09 -10.46
CA LEU A 143 -15.28 -0.74 -10.26
C LEU A 143 -14.21 0.20 -9.69
N LEU A 144 -13.51 -0.21 -8.65
CA LEU A 144 -12.43 0.57 -8.04
C LEU A 144 -11.31 0.89 -9.04
N SER A 145 -10.99 -0.05 -9.94
CA SER A 145 -10.00 0.20 -10.98
C SER A 145 -10.46 1.26 -11.98
N ALA A 146 -11.72 1.21 -12.39
CA ALA A 146 -12.31 2.21 -13.28
C ALA A 146 -12.36 3.59 -12.61
N THR A 147 -12.74 3.64 -11.33
CA THR A 147 -12.75 4.87 -10.52
C THR A 147 -11.36 5.49 -10.42
N ILE A 148 -10.35 4.70 -10.03
CA ILE A 148 -8.96 5.19 -9.92
C ILE A 148 -8.42 5.67 -11.27
N ALA A 149 -8.76 5.00 -12.37
CA ALA A 149 -8.35 5.43 -13.69
C ALA A 149 -9.00 6.76 -14.10
N ALA A 150 -10.29 6.96 -13.77
CA ALA A 150 -10.99 8.21 -14.01
C ALA A 150 -10.41 9.37 -13.18
N GLU A 151 -10.17 9.15 -11.88
CA GLU A 151 -9.53 10.13 -10.98
C GLU A 151 -8.13 10.52 -11.45
N ALA A 152 -7.33 9.56 -11.92
CA ALA A 152 -6.00 9.79 -12.46
C ALA A 152 -6.06 10.66 -13.74
N ALA A 153 -7.01 10.37 -14.62
CA ALA A 153 -7.22 11.14 -15.85
C ALA A 153 -7.69 12.58 -15.56
N GLU A 154 -8.65 12.75 -14.64
CA GLU A 154 -9.14 14.06 -14.22
C GLU A 154 -8.04 14.92 -13.60
N ALA A 155 -7.24 14.35 -12.71
CA ALA A 155 -6.10 15.01 -12.07
C ALA A 155 -4.88 15.16 -13.00
N ARG A 156 -4.91 14.54 -14.19
CA ARG A 156 -3.81 14.53 -15.16
C ARG A 156 -2.48 14.03 -14.60
N VAL A 157 -2.53 13.08 -13.67
CA VAL A 157 -1.32 12.44 -13.17
C VAL A 157 -0.71 11.53 -14.24
N PRO A 158 0.61 11.41 -14.33
CA PRO A 158 1.28 10.46 -15.21
C PRO A 158 0.82 9.02 -14.93
N VAL A 159 0.68 8.23 -15.99
CA VAL A 159 0.23 6.84 -15.92
C VAL A 159 1.23 5.93 -16.61
N LEU A 160 1.61 4.85 -15.93
CA LEU A 160 2.31 3.71 -16.50
C LEU A 160 1.30 2.58 -16.72
N SER A 161 1.07 2.22 -17.98
CA SER A 161 0.23 1.09 -18.33
C SER A 161 0.95 -0.24 -18.07
N VAL A 162 0.32 -1.12 -17.31
CA VAL A 162 0.85 -2.45 -16.96
C VAL A 162 0.01 -3.51 -17.68
N ASP A 163 0.57 -4.11 -18.71
CA ASP A 163 -0.08 -5.17 -19.51
C ASP A 163 0.44 -6.57 -19.19
N GLY A 164 1.53 -6.65 -18.41
CA GLY A 164 2.20 -7.90 -18.03
C GLY A 164 3.29 -8.33 -19.00
N SER A 165 3.63 -7.53 -19.99
CA SER A 165 4.78 -7.76 -20.89
C SER A 165 6.12 -7.55 -20.18
N LEU A 166 6.16 -6.60 -19.24
CA LEU A 166 7.33 -6.31 -18.45
C LEU A 166 7.38 -7.16 -17.16
N GLY A 167 8.56 -7.61 -16.82
CA GLY A 167 8.87 -8.17 -15.51
C GLY A 167 8.83 -7.12 -14.40
N ILE A 168 8.97 -7.57 -13.15
CA ILE A 168 8.89 -6.66 -12.01
C ILE A 168 10.05 -5.67 -11.97
N GLU A 169 11.27 -6.12 -12.27
CA GLU A 169 12.47 -5.28 -12.28
C GLU A 169 12.39 -4.20 -13.38
N GLU A 170 11.95 -4.59 -14.59
CA GLU A 170 11.74 -3.65 -15.69
C GLU A 170 10.66 -2.60 -15.36
N THR A 171 9.60 -3.01 -14.66
CA THR A 171 8.58 -2.05 -14.18
C THR A 171 9.17 -1.10 -13.13
N VAL A 172 9.99 -1.61 -12.22
CA VAL A 172 10.71 -0.77 -11.23
C VAL A 172 11.62 0.22 -11.93
N ASP A 173 12.39 -0.22 -12.94
CA ASP A 173 13.30 0.63 -13.68
C ASP A 173 12.57 1.77 -14.42
N GLN A 174 11.36 1.51 -14.96
CA GLN A 174 10.52 2.56 -15.55
C GLN A 174 10.03 3.58 -14.52
N VAL A 175 9.61 3.11 -13.33
CA VAL A 175 9.20 3.98 -12.23
C VAL A 175 10.39 4.78 -11.70
N GLU A 176 11.56 4.16 -11.57
CA GLU A 176 12.81 4.80 -11.18
C GLU A 176 13.23 5.89 -12.19
N HIS A 177 13.12 5.61 -13.49
CA HIS A 177 13.36 6.59 -14.54
C HIS A 177 12.39 7.79 -14.45
N HIS A 178 11.11 7.53 -14.21
CA HIS A 178 10.12 8.60 -14.02
C HIS A 178 10.48 9.52 -12.85
N PHE A 179 10.97 8.98 -11.75
CA PHE A 179 11.34 9.74 -10.55
C PHE A 179 12.82 10.12 -10.48
N ALA A 180 13.61 9.87 -11.54
CA ALA A 180 15.08 10.00 -11.52
C ALA A 180 15.59 11.34 -10.99
N TRP A 181 14.94 12.44 -11.37
CA TRP A 181 15.34 13.77 -10.91
C TRP A 181 15.20 13.91 -9.38
N PHE A 182 14.12 13.44 -8.80
CA PHE A 182 13.88 13.50 -7.34
C PHE A 182 14.80 12.55 -6.59
N LEU A 183 15.02 11.35 -7.12
CA LEU A 183 15.93 10.37 -6.54
C LEU A 183 17.38 10.85 -6.52
N ALA A 184 17.79 11.62 -7.53
CA ALA A 184 19.12 12.21 -7.58
C ALA A 184 19.27 13.45 -6.67
N ALA A 185 18.20 14.25 -6.52
CA ALA A 185 18.22 15.48 -5.75
C ALA A 185 17.96 15.29 -4.26
N GLU A 186 17.22 14.26 -3.88
CA GLU A 186 16.73 14.03 -2.52
C GLU A 186 17.21 12.66 -2.02
N SER A 187 18.34 12.65 -1.35
CA SER A 187 19.01 11.41 -0.91
C SER A 187 18.15 10.57 0.04
N GLY A 188 18.24 9.26 -0.14
CA GLY A 188 17.82 8.29 0.84
C GLY A 188 18.82 8.17 2.00
N THR A 189 18.60 7.20 2.89
CA THR A 189 19.55 6.89 3.97
C THR A 189 20.84 6.32 3.41
N ALA A 190 21.95 6.73 3.99
CA ALA A 190 23.29 6.30 3.59
C ALA A 190 23.77 5.05 4.34
N THR A 191 23.34 4.86 5.60
CA THR A 191 23.88 3.81 6.46
C THR A 191 23.05 2.54 6.46
N LEU A 192 23.71 1.39 6.63
CA LEU A 192 23.05 0.10 6.77
C LEU A 192 22.07 0.07 7.95
N LYS A 193 22.41 0.72 9.06
CA LYS A 193 21.57 0.80 10.24
C LYS A 193 20.25 1.50 9.91
N GLU A 194 20.30 2.68 9.31
CA GLU A 194 19.10 3.43 8.92
C GLU A 194 18.23 2.66 7.92
N ARG A 195 18.83 1.96 6.95
CA ARG A 195 18.10 1.11 6.01
C ARG A 195 17.35 0.00 6.73
N ARG A 196 17.99 -0.66 7.71
CA ARG A 196 17.34 -1.69 8.53
C ARG A 196 16.18 -1.12 9.35
N GLU A 197 16.36 0.06 9.93
CA GLU A 197 15.31 0.75 10.69
C GLU A 197 14.07 1.05 9.81
N LEU A 198 14.26 1.54 8.58
CA LEU A 198 13.15 1.78 7.64
C LEU A 198 12.42 0.50 7.23
N LEU A 199 13.14 -0.59 6.98
CA LEU A 199 12.53 -1.88 6.67
C LEU A 199 11.76 -2.44 7.87
N ARG A 200 12.31 -2.28 9.06
CA ARG A 200 11.64 -2.62 10.31
C ARG A 200 10.36 -1.81 10.50
N GLU A 201 10.41 -0.50 10.26
CA GLU A 201 9.25 0.39 10.32
C GLU A 201 8.13 -0.10 9.39
N ALA A 202 8.44 -0.41 8.13
CA ALA A 202 7.48 -0.94 7.17
C ALA A 202 6.88 -2.30 7.58
N ASN A 203 7.67 -3.20 8.14
CA ASN A 203 7.18 -4.48 8.66
C ASN A 203 6.28 -4.28 9.89
N LEU A 204 6.62 -3.35 10.79
CA LEU A 204 5.79 -3.02 11.95
C LEU A 204 4.46 -2.37 11.56
N ASP A 205 4.38 -1.68 10.44
CA ASP A 205 3.11 -1.17 9.90
C ASP A 205 2.17 -2.32 9.49
N ILE A 206 2.71 -3.42 8.94
CA ILE A 206 1.93 -4.64 8.66
C ILE A 206 1.43 -5.27 9.98
N VAL A 207 2.29 -5.34 11.00
CA VAL A 207 1.92 -5.82 12.34
C VAL A 207 0.78 -4.97 12.93
N ALA A 208 0.92 -3.64 12.89
CA ALA A 208 -0.07 -2.71 13.40
C ALA A 208 -1.42 -2.85 12.68
N GLN A 209 -1.40 -3.00 11.35
CA GLN A 209 -2.60 -3.23 10.54
C GLN A 209 -3.36 -4.49 10.98
N LEU A 210 -2.66 -5.59 11.22
CA LEU A 210 -3.29 -6.85 11.64
C LEU A 210 -3.79 -6.77 13.09
N ARG A 211 -3.02 -6.18 13.98
CA ARG A 211 -3.49 -5.92 15.34
C ARG A 211 -4.74 -5.03 15.38
N GLY A 212 -4.79 -4.00 14.52
CA GLY A 212 -5.96 -3.15 14.36
C GLY A 212 -7.19 -3.91 13.86
N PHE A 213 -7.01 -4.90 12.98
CA PHE A 213 -8.09 -5.79 12.56
C PHE A 213 -8.60 -6.67 13.72
N PHE A 214 -7.68 -7.39 14.38
CA PHE A 214 -8.06 -8.33 15.45
C PHE A 214 -8.47 -7.65 16.76
N ALA A 215 -8.27 -6.35 16.90
CA ALA A 215 -8.83 -5.56 17.98
C ALA A 215 -10.33 -5.27 17.82
N ARG A 216 -10.93 -5.61 16.67
CA ARG A 216 -12.36 -5.40 16.43
C ARG A 216 -13.20 -6.40 17.23
N PRO A 217 -14.34 -5.96 17.82
CA PRO A 217 -15.19 -6.84 18.64
C PRO A 217 -15.72 -8.08 17.91
N TRP A 218 -15.75 -8.04 16.60
CA TRP A 218 -16.27 -9.09 15.73
C TRP A 218 -15.18 -9.94 15.08
N ALA A 219 -13.90 -9.65 15.32
CA ALA A 219 -12.80 -10.42 14.75
C ALA A 219 -12.44 -11.58 15.65
N ASP A 220 -12.49 -12.79 15.10
CA ASP A 220 -12.12 -14.00 15.82
C ASP A 220 -10.62 -14.31 15.66
N GLY A 221 -10.00 -14.83 16.72
CA GLY A 221 -8.61 -15.27 16.71
C GLY A 221 -7.63 -14.22 17.27
N SER A 222 -6.36 -14.34 16.89
CA SER A 222 -5.27 -13.49 17.38
C SER A 222 -4.38 -13.04 16.22
N ALA A 223 -4.07 -11.76 16.18
CA ALA A 223 -3.12 -11.21 15.22
C ALA A 223 -1.77 -11.94 15.27
N GLU A 224 -1.31 -12.27 16.47
CA GLU A 224 0.01 -12.87 16.71
C GLU A 224 0.23 -14.21 16.01
N GLN A 225 -0.86 -14.94 15.74
CA GLN A 225 -0.84 -16.27 15.09
C GLN A 225 -0.95 -16.19 13.56
N VAL A 226 -1.24 -15.03 13.02
CA VAL A 226 -1.42 -14.86 11.56
C VAL A 226 -0.08 -14.89 10.87
N GLU A 227 0.07 -15.75 9.88
CA GLU A 227 1.22 -15.77 8.99
C GLU A 227 1.10 -14.68 7.91
N ARG A 228 2.20 -13.97 7.68
CA ARG A 228 2.34 -12.94 6.64
C ARG A 228 3.74 -12.92 6.07
N SER A 229 3.81 -12.37 4.88
CA SER A 229 5.05 -12.15 4.17
C SER A 229 5.64 -10.79 4.56
N PHE A 230 6.79 -10.81 5.22
CA PHE A 230 7.54 -9.63 5.64
C PHE A 230 8.75 -9.39 4.74
N ALA A 231 9.19 -8.14 4.63
CA ALA A 231 10.42 -7.82 3.94
C ALA A 231 11.63 -8.25 4.78
N CYS A 232 12.66 -8.83 4.17
CA CYS A 232 13.92 -9.09 4.85
C CYS A 232 14.56 -7.78 5.32
N GLU A 233 14.90 -7.67 6.60
CA GLU A 233 15.43 -6.45 7.23
C GLU A 233 16.97 -6.35 7.14
N CYS A 234 17.62 -7.08 6.21
CA CYS A 234 19.08 -7.06 6.08
C CYS A 234 19.67 -5.71 5.66
N GLY A 235 18.88 -4.83 5.05
CA GLY A 235 19.33 -3.52 4.59
C GLY A 235 20.09 -3.51 3.26
N ASP A 236 20.32 -4.67 2.65
CA ASP A 236 20.93 -4.77 1.32
C ASP A 236 19.95 -4.21 0.27
N PRO A 237 20.36 -3.21 -0.54
CA PRO A 237 19.51 -2.62 -1.58
C PRO A 237 19.09 -3.61 -2.67
N ALA A 238 19.87 -4.66 -2.91
CA ALA A 238 19.57 -5.69 -3.90
C ALA A 238 18.70 -6.84 -3.34
N CYS A 239 18.50 -6.92 -2.02
CA CYS A 239 17.74 -8.00 -1.41
C CYS A 239 16.27 -7.92 -1.78
N THR A 240 15.73 -9.04 -2.26
CA THR A 240 14.33 -9.19 -2.66
C THR A 240 13.59 -10.23 -1.83
N ALA A 241 14.25 -10.75 -0.78
CA ALA A 241 13.71 -11.83 0.02
C ALA A 241 12.46 -11.39 0.81
N ARG A 242 11.45 -12.23 0.73
CA ARG A 242 10.23 -12.14 1.54
C ARG A 242 10.20 -13.34 2.48
N ILE A 243 9.87 -13.09 3.72
CA ILE A 243 9.93 -14.09 4.79
C ILE A 243 8.53 -14.32 5.32
N GLU A 244 8.05 -15.55 5.15
CA GLU A 244 6.80 -15.97 5.77
C GLU A 244 7.04 -16.17 7.28
N SER A 245 6.32 -15.44 8.08
CA SER A 245 6.45 -15.47 9.55
C SER A 245 5.14 -15.09 10.20
N THR A 246 4.96 -15.49 11.45
CA THR A 246 3.82 -15.01 12.22
C THR A 246 4.01 -13.55 12.64
N VAL A 247 2.90 -12.84 12.80
CA VAL A 247 2.90 -11.44 13.28
C VAL A 247 3.59 -11.34 14.64
N GLY A 248 3.41 -12.32 15.54
CA GLY A 248 4.06 -12.33 16.84
C GLY A 248 5.58 -12.38 16.76
N VAL A 249 6.12 -13.21 15.87
CA VAL A 249 7.58 -13.31 15.64
C VAL A 249 8.10 -12.01 15.02
N ALA A 250 7.42 -11.51 13.99
CA ALA A 250 7.80 -10.26 13.35
C ALA A 250 7.69 -9.05 14.29
N ALA A 251 6.76 -9.04 15.24
CA ALA A 251 6.66 -7.99 16.26
C ALA A 251 7.80 -8.02 17.28
N ALA A 252 8.24 -9.23 17.67
CA ALA A 252 9.21 -9.43 18.73
C ALA A 252 10.67 -9.08 18.32
N GLY A 253 10.99 -9.19 17.03
CA GLY A 253 12.35 -8.93 16.55
C GLY A 253 12.45 -8.72 15.05
N PRO A 254 13.64 -8.41 14.55
CA PRO A 254 13.85 -8.23 13.11
C PRO A 254 13.70 -9.55 12.36
N VAL A 255 13.24 -9.44 11.11
CA VAL A 255 12.99 -10.57 10.22
C VAL A 255 14.09 -10.63 9.15
N PHE A 256 14.80 -11.75 9.10
CA PHE A 256 15.88 -11.96 8.15
C PHE A 256 15.67 -13.23 7.31
N GLY A 257 16.05 -13.15 6.04
CA GLY A 257 16.19 -14.34 5.20
C GLY A 257 17.39 -15.18 5.59
N PRO A 258 17.44 -16.47 5.20
CA PRO A 258 18.60 -17.33 5.46
C PRO A 258 19.90 -16.69 4.96
N GLY A 259 20.89 -16.58 5.84
CA GLY A 259 22.20 -16.00 5.53
C GLY A 259 22.27 -14.45 5.48
N HIS A 260 21.17 -13.75 5.79
CA HIS A 260 21.10 -12.27 5.75
C HIS A 260 21.24 -11.60 7.13
N GLU A 261 21.50 -12.33 8.18
CA GLU A 261 21.49 -11.85 9.57
C GLU A 261 22.64 -10.90 9.94
N ARG A 262 23.60 -10.65 9.05
CA ARG A 262 24.83 -9.90 9.32
C ARG A 262 24.87 -8.54 8.63
#